data_42715e892c02206c88db17a8ccf1de12
#
_entry.id   42715e892c02206c88db17a8ccf1de12
#
_cell.length_a   1.000
_cell.length_b   1.000
_cell.length_c   1.000
_cell.angle_alpha   90.00
_cell.angle_beta   90.00
_cell.angle_gamma   90.00
#
_symmetry.space_group_name_H-M   'P 1'
#
loop_
_entity.id
_entity.type
_entity.pdbx_description
1 polymer ?
#
loop_
_entity_poly.entity_id
_entity_poly.type
_entity_poly.pdbx_seq_one_letter_code
_entity_poly.pdbx_strand_id
1 'polypeptide(L)'
;MMEKRAIIKSLRINYVVSFVAALVVLLAFELGFIEKGLLAKTVSSTTLYVMQVATVLLTVSLIPLAIKGFTSSLEKAKGQPEADILKLFCKRSLQRIFLLFIVVVFSEFVYYALGYEGALYCGVLGYGFMIYCFPTEMVLDQYLADNKE
;
A
#
# COMPACT_ATOMS: atom_id res chain seq x y z
N MET A 1 -2.20 5.13 -27.59
CA MET A 1 -3.43 5.51 -26.86
C MET A 1 -4.16 4.33 -26.23
N MET A 2 -4.44 3.27 -26.96
CA MET A 2 -5.14 2.10 -26.39
C MET A 2 -4.36 1.41 -25.27
N GLU A 3 -3.05 1.28 -25.39
CA GLU A 3 -2.18 0.63 -24.41
C GLU A 3 -2.14 1.38 -23.07
N LYS A 4 -2.07 2.72 -23.07
CA LYS A 4 -2.11 3.56 -21.87
C LYS A 4 -3.40 3.35 -21.07
N ARG A 5 -4.55 3.39 -21.74
CA ARG A 5 -5.86 3.18 -21.09
C ARG A 5 -6.00 1.77 -20.50
N ALA A 6 -5.47 0.76 -21.20
CA ALA A 6 -5.48 -0.62 -20.70
C ALA A 6 -4.64 -0.76 -19.43
N ILE A 7 -3.45 -0.16 -19.38
CA ILE A 7 -2.56 -0.18 -18.20
C ILE A 7 -3.23 0.52 -17.02
N ILE A 8 -3.76 1.73 -17.22
CA ILE A 8 -4.43 2.48 -16.15
C ILE A 8 -5.67 1.73 -15.64
N LYS A 9 -6.46 1.14 -16.54
CA LYS A 9 -7.62 0.32 -16.16
C LYS A 9 -7.19 -0.87 -15.30
N SER A 10 -6.15 -1.59 -15.70
CA SER A 10 -5.60 -2.72 -14.93
C SER A 10 -5.11 -2.27 -13.56
N LEU A 11 -4.39 -1.14 -13.48
CA LEU A 11 -3.92 -0.58 -12.22
C LEU A 11 -5.06 -0.18 -11.28
N ARG A 12 -6.11 0.45 -11.82
CA ARG A 12 -7.31 0.81 -11.04
C ARG A 12 -8.02 -0.42 -10.50
N ILE A 13 -8.14 -1.48 -11.29
CA ILE A 13 -8.74 -2.75 -10.85
C ILE A 13 -7.91 -3.34 -9.70
N ASN A 14 -6.60 -3.45 -9.85
CA ASN A 14 -5.72 -3.98 -8.79
C ASN A 14 -5.77 -3.10 -7.52
N TYR A 15 -5.83 -1.78 -7.68
CA TYR A 15 -5.98 -0.86 -6.56
C TYR A 15 -7.31 -1.09 -5.82
N VAL A 16 -8.42 -1.13 -6.55
CA VAL A 16 -9.75 -1.34 -5.96
C VAL A 16 -9.83 -2.71 -5.28
N VAL A 17 -9.31 -3.75 -5.90
CA VAL A 17 -9.27 -5.10 -5.31
C VAL A 17 -8.46 -5.09 -4.01
N SER A 18 -7.28 -4.47 -3.98
CA SER A 18 -6.46 -4.39 -2.77
C SER A 18 -7.14 -3.57 -1.68
N PHE A 19 -7.76 -2.44 -2.03
CA PHE A 19 -8.48 -1.59 -1.09
C PHE A 19 -9.70 -2.30 -0.49
N VAL A 20 -10.50 -2.95 -1.33
CA VAL A 20 -11.68 -3.72 -0.90
C VAL A 20 -11.25 -4.92 -0.07
N ALA A 21 -10.17 -5.61 -0.43
CA ALA A 21 -9.65 -6.73 0.36
C ALA A 21 -9.25 -6.29 1.77
N ALA A 22 -8.58 -5.15 1.92
CA ALA A 22 -8.24 -4.58 3.23
C ALA A 22 -9.51 -4.23 4.02
N LEU A 23 -10.52 -3.60 3.39
CA LEU A 23 -11.80 -3.31 4.03
C LEU A 23 -12.55 -4.57 4.46
N VAL A 24 -12.49 -5.64 3.67
CA VAL A 24 -13.11 -6.93 4.03
C VAL A 24 -12.46 -7.52 5.27
N VAL A 25 -11.14 -7.45 5.39
CA VAL A 25 -10.42 -7.88 6.60
C VAL A 25 -10.87 -7.06 7.82
N LEU A 26 -10.94 -5.74 7.69
CA LEU A 26 -11.42 -4.85 8.74
C LEU A 26 -12.86 -5.20 9.16
N LEU A 27 -13.76 -5.37 8.19
CA LEU A 27 -15.15 -5.73 8.45
C LEU A 27 -15.30 -7.12 9.09
N ALA A 28 -14.47 -8.09 8.72
CA ALA A 28 -14.48 -9.42 9.32
C ALA A 28 -14.19 -9.36 10.83
N PHE A 29 -13.27 -8.49 11.26
CA PHE A 29 -13.01 -8.25 12.67
C PHE A 29 -14.14 -7.46 13.35
N GLU A 30 -14.65 -6.40 12.71
CA GLU A 30 -15.72 -5.56 13.29
C GLU A 30 -17.05 -6.31 13.45
N LEU A 31 -17.42 -7.18 12.50
CA LEU A 31 -18.64 -7.98 12.56
C LEU A 31 -18.54 -9.17 13.54
N GLY A 32 -17.38 -9.35 14.18
CA GLY A 32 -17.20 -10.38 15.20
C GLY A 32 -16.95 -11.79 14.64
N PHE A 33 -16.63 -11.93 13.35
CA PHE A 33 -16.19 -13.22 12.80
C PHE A 33 -14.88 -13.71 13.42
N ILE A 34 -14.06 -12.77 13.92
CA ILE A 34 -12.81 -13.04 14.62
C ILE A 34 -12.84 -12.28 15.95
N GLU A 35 -12.60 -12.97 17.06
CA GLU A 35 -12.60 -12.37 18.39
C GLU A 35 -11.45 -11.38 18.56
N LYS A 36 -11.77 -10.19 19.03
CA LYS A 36 -10.77 -9.14 19.33
C LYS A 36 -9.91 -9.58 20.53
N GLY A 37 -8.60 -9.43 20.38
CA GLY A 37 -7.66 -9.77 21.45
C GLY A 37 -7.45 -11.27 21.68
N LEU A 38 -7.87 -12.11 20.73
CA LEU A 38 -7.73 -13.57 20.85
C LEU A 38 -6.29 -14.00 21.13
N LEU A 39 -5.33 -13.38 20.48
CA LEU A 39 -3.91 -13.70 20.65
C LEU A 39 -3.25 -12.97 21.84
N ALA A 40 -3.83 -11.89 22.31
CA ALA A 40 -3.25 -11.12 23.43
C ALA A 40 -3.12 -11.92 24.71
N LYS A 41 -4.01 -12.91 24.93
CA LYS A 41 -3.99 -13.79 26.10
C LYS A 41 -3.03 -14.97 25.99
N THR A 42 -2.65 -15.35 24.78
CA THR A 42 -1.82 -16.53 24.49
C THR A 42 -0.37 -16.20 24.20
N VAL A 43 -0.10 -14.95 23.82
CA VAL A 43 1.21 -14.47 23.39
C VAL A 43 1.97 -13.89 24.58
N SER A 44 3.28 -14.16 24.67
CA SER A 44 4.14 -13.60 25.71
C SER A 44 4.25 -12.07 25.56
N SER A 45 4.49 -11.36 26.68
CA SER A 45 4.69 -9.90 26.68
C SER A 45 5.84 -9.46 25.75
N THR A 46 6.88 -10.27 25.64
CA THR A 46 8.01 -10.02 24.74
C THR A 46 7.57 -10.06 23.26
N THR A 47 6.78 -11.07 22.89
CA THR A 47 6.27 -11.19 21.50
C THR A 47 5.29 -10.05 21.18
N LEU A 48 4.46 -9.66 22.15
CA LEU A 48 3.56 -8.50 22.00
C LEU A 48 4.37 -7.23 21.72
N TYR A 49 5.41 -6.97 22.49
CA TYR A 49 6.30 -5.82 22.30
C TYR A 49 6.98 -5.84 20.93
N VAL A 50 7.49 -7.00 20.50
CA VAL A 50 8.13 -7.15 19.18
C VAL A 50 7.14 -6.84 18.06
N MET A 51 5.89 -7.31 18.15
CA MET A 51 4.86 -7.02 17.16
C MET A 51 4.49 -5.53 17.11
N GLN A 52 4.41 -4.87 18.26
CA GLN A 52 4.18 -3.43 18.35
C GLN A 52 5.28 -2.64 17.65
N VAL A 53 6.54 -2.94 17.97
CA VAL A 53 7.70 -2.29 17.34
C VAL A 53 7.75 -2.59 15.84
N ALA A 54 7.50 -3.82 15.44
CA ALA A 54 7.46 -4.22 14.03
C ALA A 54 6.41 -3.45 13.24
N THR A 55 5.22 -3.23 13.81
CA THR A 55 4.15 -2.46 13.15
C THR A 55 4.59 -1.02 12.86
N VAL A 56 5.17 -0.35 13.84
CA VAL A 56 5.66 1.02 13.68
C VAL A 56 6.81 1.07 12.67
N LEU A 57 7.79 0.16 12.79
CA LEU A 57 8.93 0.10 11.87
C LEU A 57 8.49 -0.19 10.43
N LEU A 58 7.57 -1.13 10.21
CA LEU A 58 7.01 -1.41 8.89
C LEU A 58 6.33 -0.17 8.30
N THR A 59 5.50 0.50 9.09
CA THR A 59 4.79 1.70 8.64
C THR A 59 5.76 2.81 8.24
N VAL A 60 6.72 3.12 9.12
CA VAL A 60 7.71 4.18 8.88
C VAL A 60 8.67 3.85 7.74
N SER A 61 8.96 2.58 7.50
CA SER A 61 9.87 2.15 6.44
C SER A 61 9.16 1.96 5.10
N LEU A 62 8.03 1.25 5.08
CA LEU A 62 7.37 0.86 3.83
C LEU A 62 6.62 2.02 3.16
N ILE A 63 6.06 2.96 3.90
CA ILE A 63 5.37 4.12 3.31
C ILE A 63 6.34 5.00 2.52
N PRO A 64 7.46 5.50 3.09
CA PRO A 64 8.44 6.25 2.32
C PRO A 64 9.08 5.45 1.19
N LEU A 65 9.31 4.15 1.40
CA LEU A 65 9.85 3.25 0.38
C LEU A 65 8.89 3.14 -0.82
N ALA A 66 7.59 3.00 -0.56
CA ALA A 66 6.58 2.94 -1.60
C ALA A 66 6.53 4.22 -2.43
N ILE A 67 6.58 5.39 -1.79
CA ILE A 67 6.49 6.70 -2.46
C ILE A 67 7.80 7.04 -3.16
N LYS A 68 8.92 7.04 -2.43
CA LYS A 68 10.24 7.42 -2.99
C LYS A 68 10.73 6.42 -4.03
N GLY A 69 10.51 5.12 -3.81
CA GLY A 69 10.87 4.08 -4.77
C GLY A 69 10.15 4.23 -6.10
N PHE A 70 8.88 4.64 -6.08
CA PHE A 70 8.11 4.95 -7.28
C PHE A 70 8.69 6.17 -8.02
N THR A 71 8.82 7.30 -7.34
CA THR A 71 9.30 8.57 -7.93
C THR A 71 10.74 8.42 -8.46
N SER A 72 11.65 7.91 -7.65
CA SER A 72 13.06 7.74 -8.04
C SER A 72 13.24 6.79 -9.21
N SER A 73 12.42 5.74 -9.32
CA SER A 73 12.51 4.82 -10.45
C SER A 73 12.05 5.45 -11.75
N LEU A 74 11.02 6.28 -11.71
CA LEU A 74 10.52 6.99 -12.89
C LEU A 74 11.47 8.11 -13.32
N GLU A 75 12.07 8.83 -12.38
CA GLU A 75 13.09 9.84 -12.68
C GLU A 75 14.31 9.24 -13.38
N LYS A 76 14.76 8.07 -12.94
CA LYS A 76 15.88 7.35 -13.58
C LYS A 76 15.56 6.81 -14.98
N ALA A 77 14.29 6.69 -15.30
CA ALA A 77 13.81 6.24 -16.62
C ALA A 77 13.64 7.38 -17.62
N LYS A 78 13.91 8.64 -17.24
CA LYS A 78 13.90 9.77 -18.16
C LYS A 78 14.87 9.52 -19.33
N GLY A 79 14.39 9.75 -20.55
CA GLY A 79 15.15 9.49 -21.78
C GLY A 79 14.98 8.09 -22.37
N GLN A 80 14.20 7.21 -21.75
CA GLN A 80 13.90 5.89 -22.30
C GLN A 80 12.68 5.93 -23.25
N PRO A 81 12.53 4.92 -24.12
CA PRO A 81 11.35 4.79 -24.99
C PRO A 81 10.05 4.79 -24.19
N GLU A 82 8.99 5.38 -24.73
CA GLU A 82 7.67 5.51 -24.09
C GLU A 82 7.12 4.14 -23.62
N ALA A 83 7.34 3.08 -24.40
CA ALA A 83 6.89 1.72 -24.05
C ALA A 83 7.55 1.19 -22.78
N ASP A 84 8.82 1.49 -22.55
CA ASP A 84 9.55 1.03 -21.36
C ASP A 84 9.15 1.84 -20.13
N ILE A 85 8.88 3.12 -20.28
CA ILE A 85 8.32 3.97 -19.21
C ILE A 85 6.94 3.47 -18.77
N LEU A 86 6.08 3.10 -19.72
CA LEU A 86 4.76 2.54 -19.42
C LEU A 86 4.84 1.25 -18.63
N LYS A 87 5.72 0.32 -19.01
CA LYS A 87 5.96 -0.94 -18.28
C LYS A 87 6.50 -0.68 -16.88
N LEU A 88 7.46 0.24 -16.76
CA LEU A 88 8.05 0.59 -15.48
C LEU A 88 7.03 1.27 -14.57
N PHE A 89 6.21 2.18 -15.09
CA PHE A 89 5.12 2.83 -14.36
C PHE A 89 4.14 1.79 -13.80
N CYS A 90 3.71 0.85 -14.64
CA CYS A 90 2.82 -0.24 -14.23
C CYS A 90 3.44 -1.07 -13.10
N LYS A 91 4.65 -1.55 -13.27
CA LYS A 91 5.38 -2.37 -12.28
C LYS A 91 5.56 -1.64 -10.95
N ARG A 92 5.97 -0.38 -10.99
CA ARG A 92 6.22 0.41 -9.78
C ARG A 92 4.93 0.84 -9.08
N SER A 93 3.87 1.13 -9.82
CA SER A 93 2.54 1.39 -9.25
C SER A 93 1.98 0.16 -8.54
N LEU A 94 2.09 -1.02 -9.12
CA LEU A 94 1.69 -2.28 -8.47
C LEU A 94 2.50 -2.55 -7.21
N GLN A 95 3.82 -2.38 -7.26
CA GLN A 95 4.69 -2.54 -6.10
C GLN A 95 4.30 -1.57 -4.97
N ARG A 96 4.00 -0.32 -5.28
CA ARG A 96 3.55 0.69 -4.32
C ARG A 96 2.23 0.31 -3.65
N ILE A 97 1.24 -0.10 -4.44
CA ILE A 97 -0.06 -0.56 -3.94
C ILE A 97 0.12 -1.77 -3.01
N PHE A 98 0.95 -2.73 -3.39
CA PHE A 98 1.21 -3.93 -2.62
C PHE A 98 1.90 -3.63 -1.27
N LEU A 99 2.90 -2.75 -1.26
CA LEU A 99 3.58 -2.34 -0.03
C LEU A 99 2.62 -1.66 0.96
N LEU A 100 1.77 -0.75 0.46
CA LEU A 100 0.76 -0.09 1.29
C LEU A 100 -0.30 -1.06 1.79
N PHE A 101 -0.72 -2.01 0.97
CA PHE A 101 -1.65 -3.07 1.37
C PHE A 101 -1.09 -3.92 2.53
N ILE A 102 0.20 -4.29 2.48
CA ILE A 102 0.86 -5.01 3.58
C ILE A 102 0.81 -4.18 4.87
N VAL A 103 1.13 -2.89 4.81
CA VAL A 103 1.09 -2.00 5.99
C VAL A 103 -0.30 -1.98 6.61
N VAL A 104 -1.33 -1.82 5.80
CA VAL A 104 -2.73 -1.74 6.26
C VAL A 104 -3.16 -3.05 6.90
N VAL A 105 -3.04 -4.16 6.20
CA VAL A 105 -3.49 -5.48 6.69
C VAL A 105 -2.71 -5.92 7.93
N PHE A 106 -1.41 -5.69 7.97
CA PHE A 106 -0.60 -6.01 9.13
C PHE A 106 -0.99 -5.17 10.35
N SER A 107 -1.24 -3.88 10.15
CA SER A 107 -1.70 -2.97 11.21
C SER A 107 -3.08 -3.37 11.75
N GLU A 108 -4.02 -3.73 10.87
CA GLU A 108 -5.33 -4.26 11.26
C GLU A 108 -5.20 -5.54 12.09
N PHE A 109 -4.39 -6.48 11.62
CA PHE A 109 -4.14 -7.72 12.34
C PHE A 109 -3.60 -7.46 13.76
N VAL A 110 -2.58 -6.61 13.90
CA VAL A 110 -1.98 -6.29 15.21
C VAL A 110 -2.96 -5.55 16.11
N TYR A 111 -3.76 -4.63 15.56
CA TYR A 111 -4.80 -3.94 16.33
C TYR A 111 -5.85 -4.89 16.87
N TYR A 112 -6.45 -5.72 16.01
CA TYR A 112 -7.56 -6.57 16.41
C TYR A 112 -7.12 -7.83 17.18
N ALA A 113 -6.06 -8.49 16.75
CA ALA A 113 -5.61 -9.74 17.36
C ALA A 113 -4.86 -9.52 18.68
N LEU A 114 -4.07 -8.46 18.77
CA LEU A 114 -3.20 -8.16 19.93
C LEU A 114 -3.70 -6.99 20.79
N GLY A 115 -4.70 -6.23 20.34
CA GLY A 115 -5.27 -5.10 21.08
C GLY A 115 -4.35 -3.89 21.19
N TYR A 116 -3.38 -3.71 20.24
CA TYR A 116 -2.45 -2.59 20.27
C TYR A 116 -3.02 -1.36 19.57
N GLU A 117 -3.41 -0.34 20.32
CA GLU A 117 -4.02 0.89 19.79
C GLU A 117 -3.10 1.65 18.83
N GLY A 118 -1.78 1.62 19.02
CA GLY A 118 -0.83 2.25 18.11
C GLY A 118 -0.90 1.72 16.68
N ALA A 119 -1.28 0.45 16.51
CA ALA A 119 -1.48 -0.15 15.20
C ALA A 119 -2.69 0.44 14.45
N LEU A 120 -3.72 0.94 15.16
CA LEU A 120 -4.84 1.64 14.55
C LEU A 120 -4.37 2.89 13.81
N TYR A 121 -3.52 3.70 14.43
CA TYR A 121 -2.96 4.90 13.79
C TYR A 121 -2.10 4.54 12.57
N CYS A 122 -1.32 3.47 12.66
CA CYS A 122 -0.54 2.96 11.53
C CYS A 122 -1.45 2.53 10.37
N GLY A 123 -2.56 1.86 10.66
CA GLY A 123 -3.56 1.47 9.67
C GLY A 123 -4.23 2.66 9.01
N VAL A 124 -4.66 3.67 9.78
CA VAL A 124 -5.26 4.91 9.27
C VAL A 124 -4.29 5.65 8.35
N LEU A 125 -3.02 5.76 8.73
CA LEU A 125 -1.98 6.33 7.87
C LEU A 125 -1.82 5.53 6.58
N GLY A 126 -1.79 4.19 6.67
CA GLY A 126 -1.71 3.31 5.50
C GLY A 126 -2.86 3.54 4.52
N TYR A 127 -4.10 3.61 5.01
CA TYR A 127 -5.28 3.93 4.18
C TYR A 127 -5.19 5.32 3.56
N GLY A 128 -4.77 6.34 4.32
CA GLY A 128 -4.57 7.69 3.81
C GLY A 128 -3.57 7.73 2.65
N PHE A 129 -2.45 7.03 2.78
CA PHE A 129 -1.47 6.93 1.69
C PHE A 129 -1.96 6.04 0.53
N MET A 130 -2.77 5.02 0.77
CA MET A 130 -3.42 4.28 -0.32
C MET A 130 -4.30 5.20 -1.15
N ILE A 131 -5.14 6.03 -0.52
CA ILE A 131 -6.00 7.00 -1.23
C ILE A 131 -5.15 8.00 -2.02
N TYR A 132 -4.08 8.53 -1.41
CA TYR A 132 -3.15 9.43 -2.09
C TYR A 132 -2.48 8.80 -3.32
N CYS A 133 -2.20 7.51 -3.26
CA CYS A 133 -1.53 6.76 -4.32
C CYS A 133 -2.46 6.24 -5.42
N PHE A 134 -3.70 6.73 -5.51
CA PHE A 134 -4.64 6.31 -6.54
C PHE A 134 -4.07 6.52 -7.96
N PRO A 135 -4.07 5.48 -8.83
CA PRO A 135 -3.51 5.59 -10.17
C PRO A 135 -4.39 6.45 -11.08
N THR A 136 -3.87 7.62 -11.47
CA THR A 136 -4.55 8.60 -12.33
C THR A 136 -3.83 8.73 -13.66
N GLU A 137 -4.57 8.96 -14.74
CA GLU A 137 -4.00 9.22 -16.07
C GLU A 137 -3.12 10.48 -16.08
N MET A 138 -3.54 11.51 -15.32
CA MET A 138 -2.81 12.77 -15.19
C MET A 138 -1.35 12.57 -14.73
N VAL A 139 -1.12 11.69 -13.75
CA VAL A 139 0.24 11.38 -13.26
C VAL A 139 1.08 10.72 -14.34
N LEU A 140 0.50 9.79 -15.09
CA LEU A 140 1.20 9.14 -16.21
C LEU A 140 1.54 10.13 -17.31
N ASP A 141 0.59 10.97 -17.69
CA ASP A 141 0.78 11.98 -18.76
C ASP A 141 1.83 13.02 -18.36
N GLN A 142 1.90 13.40 -17.09
CA GLN A 142 2.94 14.28 -16.58
C GLN A 142 4.34 13.66 -16.74
N TYR A 143 4.53 12.40 -16.34
CA TYR A 143 5.82 11.71 -16.52
C TYR A 143 6.20 11.51 -17.99
N LEU A 144 5.22 11.32 -18.88
CA LEU A 144 5.47 11.22 -20.32
C LEU A 144 5.78 12.57 -20.96
N ALA A 145 5.20 13.67 -20.45
CA ALA A 145 5.53 15.02 -20.91
C ALA A 145 6.95 15.41 -20.48
N ASP A 146 7.29 15.19 -19.21
CA ASP A 146 8.64 15.47 -18.67
C ASP A 146 9.76 14.66 -19.37
N ASN A 147 9.40 13.56 -20.03
CA ASN A 147 10.36 12.75 -20.79
C ASN A 147 10.63 13.28 -22.21
N LYS A 148 9.81 14.23 -22.70
CA LYS A 148 9.95 14.81 -24.03
C LYS A 148 10.76 16.12 -24.04
N GLU A 149 11.01 16.68 -22.86
CA GLU A 149 11.93 17.82 -22.67
C GLU A 149 13.37 17.36 -22.41
#